data_73a96b7384e3e6c2ef807520db3376d7
#
_entry.id   73a96b7384e3e6c2ef807520db3376d7
#
_cell.length_a   1.000
_cell.length_b   1.000
_cell.length_c   1.000
_cell.angle_alpha   90.00
_cell.angle_beta   90.00
_cell.angle_gamma   90.00
#
_symmetry.space_group_name_H-M   'P 1'
#
loop_
_entity.id
_entity.type
_entity.pdbx_description
1 polymer ?
#
loop_
_entity_poly.entity_id
_entity_poly.type
_entity_poly.pdbx_seq_one_letter_code
_entity_poly.pdbx_strand_id
1 'polypeptide(L)'
;MFGSFRRYFSTDLAIDLGTANTLIYVRGKGIVLDEPSVVAIRHEGGPNGKKTIQAVGAEAKAMLGKVPGNIEAIRPMKDGVIADFTVTEQMLKQFIKMVHPRSVLKPSPRIIICVPCGSTQVERRAIRESALGAGASEVYLIEEPMAAAIGAGLPVSEASGSMVVDIGGGTTEVGVISLGGMVYKGSVRVGGDKFDEAIINYIRRNYGMLIGETTAELIKKEIGSAFPGSEVREMEVKGRNLAEGIPRSFTISSISARMPFSSPRSCSISWSASSMRASRAMRRTSSGESIKKSA
;
A
#
# COMPACT_ATOMS: atom_id res chain seq x y z
N MET A 1 6.39 25.86 26.73
CA MET A 1 5.08 25.81 27.40
C MET A 1 3.88 25.65 26.43
N PHE A 2 3.88 26.24 25.24
CA PHE A 2 2.76 26.14 24.29
C PHE A 2 2.62 24.77 23.60
N GLY A 3 3.65 23.95 23.52
CA GLY A 3 3.59 22.61 22.87
C GLY A 3 2.69 21.61 23.60
N SER A 4 2.72 21.59 24.94
CA SER A 4 1.88 20.73 25.75
C SER A 4 0.38 21.05 25.62
N PHE A 5 0.04 22.32 25.42
CA PHE A 5 -1.35 22.74 25.31
C PHE A 5 -2.02 22.27 24.01
N ARG A 6 -1.26 22.24 22.90
CA ARG A 6 -1.75 21.75 21.61
C ARG A 6 -2.11 20.27 21.62
N ARG A 7 -1.45 19.45 22.45
CA ARG A 7 -1.69 18.02 22.58
C ARG A 7 -3.10 17.71 23.10
N TYR A 8 -3.65 18.55 23.99
CA TYR A 8 -5.00 18.37 24.54
C TYR A 8 -6.12 18.56 23.50
N PHE A 9 -5.84 19.29 22.41
CA PHE A 9 -6.79 19.56 21.33
C PHE A 9 -6.58 18.69 20.09
N SER A 10 -5.65 17.73 20.13
CA SER A 10 -5.35 16.83 19.02
C SER A 10 -5.71 15.41 19.38
N THR A 11 -6.34 14.71 18.45
CA THR A 11 -6.68 13.30 18.61
C THR A 11 -5.48 12.44 18.16
N ASP A 12 -5.11 11.44 18.96
CA ASP A 12 -4.06 10.47 18.59
C ASP A 12 -4.47 9.69 17.33
N LEU A 13 -3.52 9.47 16.44
CA LEU A 13 -3.74 8.87 15.14
C LEU A 13 -2.94 7.57 14.99
N ALA A 14 -3.54 6.56 14.36
CA ALA A 14 -2.80 5.46 13.76
C ALA A 14 -2.83 5.63 12.24
N ILE A 15 -1.66 5.58 11.61
CA ILE A 15 -1.49 5.79 10.17
C ILE A 15 -0.88 4.55 9.57
N ASP A 16 -1.54 4.01 8.57
CA ASP A 16 -0.96 3.09 7.60
C ASP A 16 -0.50 3.90 6.39
N LEU A 17 0.82 4.07 6.26
CA LEU A 17 1.45 4.84 5.19
C LEU A 17 1.84 3.91 4.04
N GLY A 18 0.83 3.37 3.35
CA GLY A 18 1.02 2.41 2.28
C GLY A 18 1.49 3.03 0.95
N THR A 19 2.08 2.22 0.10
CA THR A 19 2.52 2.61 -1.26
C THR A 19 1.34 3.05 -2.13
N ALA A 20 0.22 2.34 -2.06
CA ALA A 20 -0.97 2.63 -2.87
C ALA A 20 -1.92 3.60 -2.18
N ASN A 21 -2.26 3.36 -0.92
CA ASN A 21 -3.20 4.15 -0.12
C ASN A 21 -2.59 4.48 1.24
N THR A 22 -3.00 5.62 1.79
CA THR A 22 -2.75 6.01 3.18
C THR A 22 -4.07 5.96 3.94
N LEU A 23 -4.08 5.23 5.06
CA LEU A 23 -5.23 5.11 5.96
C LEU A 23 -4.94 5.83 7.27
N ILE A 24 -5.91 6.55 7.80
CA ILE A 24 -5.83 7.14 9.15
C ILE A 24 -6.98 6.63 9.99
N TYR A 25 -6.63 6.03 11.10
CA TYR A 25 -7.55 5.53 12.11
C TYR A 25 -7.50 6.42 13.36
N VAL A 26 -8.66 6.68 13.91
CA VAL A 26 -8.84 7.40 15.19
C VAL A 26 -9.57 6.51 16.17
N ARG A 27 -9.04 6.39 17.38
CA ARG A 27 -9.66 5.58 18.44
C ARG A 27 -11.10 6.03 18.70
N GLY A 28 -12.03 5.08 18.63
CA GLY A 28 -13.46 5.31 18.84
C GLY A 28 -14.22 5.89 17.65
N LYS A 29 -13.51 6.27 16.57
CA LYS A 29 -14.14 6.75 15.31
C LYS A 29 -13.90 5.81 14.13
N GLY A 30 -12.95 4.89 14.25
CA GLY A 30 -12.57 4.00 13.14
C GLY A 30 -11.66 4.68 12.12
N ILE A 31 -11.69 4.19 10.89
CA ILE A 31 -10.98 4.77 9.75
C ILE A 31 -11.66 6.10 9.38
N VAL A 32 -10.96 7.19 9.51
CA VAL A 32 -11.46 8.55 9.24
C VAL A 32 -10.91 9.15 7.95
N LEU A 33 -9.90 8.50 7.36
CA LEU A 33 -9.32 8.83 6.07
C LEU A 33 -8.84 7.56 5.38
N ASP A 34 -9.22 7.41 4.11
CA ASP A 34 -8.73 6.37 3.19
C ASP A 34 -8.49 7.07 1.85
N GLU A 35 -7.24 7.41 1.59
CA GLU A 35 -6.87 8.21 0.42
C GLU A 35 -5.69 7.57 -0.32
N PRO A 36 -5.67 7.62 -1.66
CA PRO A 36 -4.50 7.24 -2.42
C PRO A 36 -3.24 8.01 -2.00
N SER A 37 -2.11 7.33 -1.92
CA SER A 37 -0.80 7.95 -1.65
C SER A 37 -0.27 8.64 -2.90
N VAL A 38 -1.00 9.65 -3.39
CA VAL A 38 -0.69 10.42 -4.60
C VAL A 38 -0.73 11.91 -4.30
N VAL A 39 0.19 12.67 -4.90
CA VAL A 39 0.28 14.12 -4.77
C VAL A 39 0.43 14.75 -6.14
N ALA A 40 -0.36 15.77 -6.41
CA ALA A 40 -0.19 16.62 -7.59
C ALA A 40 0.56 17.90 -7.19
N ILE A 41 1.66 18.17 -7.87
CA ILE A 41 2.58 19.27 -7.61
C ILE A 41 2.56 20.21 -8.80
N ARG A 42 2.38 21.50 -8.55
CA ARG A 42 2.55 22.55 -9.55
C ARG A 42 3.96 23.12 -9.44
N HIS A 43 4.62 23.23 -10.58
CA HIS A 43 5.92 23.91 -10.73
C HIS A 43 5.68 25.36 -11.21
N GLU A 44 5.99 26.33 -10.38
CA GLU A 44 5.88 27.76 -10.70
C GLU A 44 7.26 28.27 -11.10
N GLY A 45 7.39 28.78 -12.33
CA GLY A 45 8.66 29.36 -12.82
C GLY A 45 9.66 28.37 -13.41
N GLY A 46 9.21 27.19 -13.89
CA GLY A 46 10.05 26.19 -14.56
C GLY A 46 10.56 25.06 -13.63
N PRO A 47 11.45 24.18 -14.12
CA PRO A 47 11.87 22.96 -13.41
C PRO A 47 12.50 23.19 -12.04
N ASN A 48 13.14 24.34 -11.82
CA ASN A 48 13.77 24.73 -10.55
C ASN A 48 12.93 25.74 -9.74
N GLY A 49 11.68 25.99 -10.16
CA GLY A 49 10.78 26.93 -9.53
C GLY A 49 10.16 26.41 -8.23
N LYS A 50 9.34 27.26 -7.61
CA LYS A 50 8.62 26.90 -6.38
C LYS A 50 7.65 25.75 -6.66
N LYS A 51 7.75 24.71 -5.85
CA LYS A 51 6.82 23.56 -5.86
C LYS A 51 5.67 23.82 -4.89
N THR A 52 4.45 23.82 -5.40
CA THR A 52 3.24 23.97 -4.59
C THR A 52 2.33 22.74 -4.73
N ILE A 53 1.77 22.26 -3.60
CA ILE A 53 0.80 21.16 -3.64
C ILE A 53 -0.50 21.66 -4.25
N GLN A 54 -0.91 21.05 -5.34
CA GLN A 54 -2.16 21.34 -6.03
C GLN A 54 -3.31 20.48 -5.49
N ALA A 55 -3.05 19.18 -5.28
CA ALA A 55 -4.02 18.22 -4.78
C ALA A 55 -3.31 17.05 -4.09
N VAL A 56 -4.02 16.31 -3.25
CA VAL A 56 -3.58 15.07 -2.62
C VAL A 56 -4.68 14.01 -2.70
N GLY A 57 -4.31 12.74 -2.54
CA GLY A 57 -5.28 11.65 -2.44
C GLY A 57 -6.01 11.36 -3.76
N ALA A 58 -7.31 11.13 -3.67
CA ALA A 58 -8.16 10.76 -4.82
C ALA A 58 -8.18 11.83 -5.92
N GLU A 59 -8.17 13.11 -5.54
CA GLU A 59 -8.11 14.22 -6.49
C GLU A 59 -6.79 14.18 -7.29
N ALA A 60 -5.66 13.97 -6.62
CA ALA A 60 -4.37 13.82 -7.28
C ALA A 60 -4.29 12.55 -8.13
N LYS A 61 -4.88 11.42 -7.66
CA LYS A 61 -4.95 10.17 -8.43
C LYS A 61 -5.72 10.36 -9.74
N ALA A 62 -6.80 11.14 -9.76
CA ALA A 62 -7.56 11.44 -10.96
C ALA A 62 -6.75 12.23 -12.01
N MET A 63 -5.70 12.91 -11.58
CA MET A 63 -4.79 13.70 -12.42
C MET A 63 -3.67 12.86 -13.05
N LEU A 64 -3.40 11.65 -12.57
CA LEU A 64 -2.32 10.79 -13.11
C LEU A 64 -2.45 10.60 -14.62
N GLY A 65 -1.40 10.96 -15.34
CA GLY A 65 -1.33 10.84 -16.81
C GLY A 65 -2.24 11.83 -17.61
N LYS A 66 -2.88 12.80 -16.95
CA LYS A 66 -3.84 13.74 -17.56
C LYS A 66 -3.53 15.21 -17.27
N VAL A 67 -2.39 15.52 -16.70
CA VAL A 67 -2.02 16.87 -16.27
C VAL A 67 -1.24 17.63 -17.35
N PRO A 68 -1.38 18.98 -17.43
CA PRO A 68 -0.53 19.82 -18.27
C PRO A 68 0.91 19.80 -17.74
N GLY A 69 1.88 20.17 -18.62
CA GLY A 69 3.31 20.03 -18.33
C GLY A 69 3.88 20.81 -17.14
N ASN A 70 3.11 21.73 -16.56
CA ASN A 70 3.48 22.47 -15.34
C ASN A 70 2.95 21.83 -14.05
N ILE A 71 2.21 20.72 -14.15
CA ILE A 71 1.74 19.93 -13.03
C ILE A 71 2.29 18.52 -13.16
N GLU A 72 2.76 17.95 -12.07
CA GLU A 72 3.23 16.58 -11.97
C GLU A 72 2.45 15.85 -10.91
N ALA A 73 1.83 14.71 -11.25
CA ALA A 73 1.17 13.84 -10.29
C ALA A 73 2.09 12.64 -10.00
N ILE A 74 2.53 12.49 -8.76
CA ILE A 74 3.52 11.49 -8.34
C ILE A 74 3.04 10.68 -7.14
N ARG A 75 3.60 9.48 -7.00
CA ARG A 75 3.48 8.65 -5.80
C ARG A 75 4.74 8.84 -4.96
N PRO A 76 4.66 9.51 -3.80
CA PRO A 76 5.83 9.76 -2.96
C PRO A 76 6.31 8.52 -2.20
N MET A 77 5.48 7.44 -2.19
CA MET A 77 5.81 6.13 -1.64
C MET A 77 6.01 5.12 -2.76
N LYS A 78 7.04 4.29 -2.67
CA LYS A 78 7.32 3.22 -3.61
C LYS A 78 7.92 2.02 -2.90
N ASP A 79 7.43 0.83 -3.21
CA ASP A 79 7.94 -0.44 -2.66
C ASP A 79 8.05 -0.43 -1.12
N GLY A 80 7.08 0.20 -0.43
CA GLY A 80 7.04 0.32 1.03
C GLY A 80 8.00 1.36 1.62
N VAL A 81 8.66 2.18 0.80
CA VAL A 81 9.61 3.20 1.26
C VAL A 81 9.27 4.60 0.75
N ILE A 82 9.78 5.62 1.43
CA ILE A 82 9.66 7.00 0.98
C ILE A 82 10.61 7.21 -0.22
N ALA A 83 10.02 7.53 -1.38
CA ALA A 83 10.75 7.90 -2.59
C ALA A 83 11.06 9.40 -2.65
N ASP A 84 10.15 10.24 -2.11
CA ASP A 84 10.34 11.68 -1.97
C ASP A 84 9.92 12.13 -0.56
N PHE A 85 10.91 12.50 0.25
CA PHE A 85 10.73 12.91 1.64
C PHE A 85 9.86 14.17 1.77
N THR A 86 10.17 15.20 0.99
CA THR A 86 9.48 16.49 1.06
C THR A 86 8.01 16.36 0.69
N VAL A 87 7.73 15.59 -0.37
CA VAL A 87 6.36 15.37 -0.84
C VAL A 87 5.58 14.50 0.14
N THR A 88 6.21 13.47 0.73
CA THR A 88 5.58 12.64 1.78
C THR A 88 5.22 13.48 3.01
N GLU A 89 6.13 14.34 3.48
CA GLU A 89 5.87 15.24 4.61
C GLU A 89 4.65 16.15 4.32
N GLN A 90 4.60 16.75 3.14
CA GLN A 90 3.50 17.62 2.74
C GLN A 90 2.18 16.84 2.58
N MET A 91 2.22 15.63 2.03
CA MET A 91 1.05 14.75 1.95
C MET A 91 0.50 14.43 3.35
N LEU A 92 1.35 13.97 4.25
CA LEU A 92 0.97 13.69 5.64
C LEU A 92 0.38 14.92 6.33
N LYS A 93 0.97 16.10 6.13
CA LYS A 93 0.48 17.36 6.67
C LYS A 93 -0.93 17.70 6.20
N GLN A 94 -1.23 17.49 4.93
CA GLN A 94 -2.57 17.67 4.38
C GLN A 94 -3.55 16.64 4.96
N PHE A 95 -3.18 15.36 5.03
CA PHE A 95 -4.02 14.32 5.60
C PHE A 95 -4.31 14.55 7.09
N ILE A 96 -3.31 14.94 7.89
CA ILE A 96 -3.50 15.31 9.30
C ILE A 96 -4.46 16.50 9.41
N LYS A 97 -4.37 17.48 8.51
CA LYS A 97 -5.29 18.64 8.48
C LYS A 97 -6.71 18.22 8.11
N MET A 98 -6.88 17.29 7.17
CA MET A 98 -8.20 16.78 6.75
C MET A 98 -8.94 16.09 7.90
N VAL A 99 -8.24 15.34 8.75
CA VAL A 99 -8.84 14.68 9.92
C VAL A 99 -9.06 15.60 11.12
N HIS A 100 -8.52 16.84 11.08
CA HIS A 100 -8.70 17.87 12.11
C HIS A 100 -9.29 19.19 11.54
N PRO A 101 -10.37 19.15 10.74
CA PRO A 101 -10.82 20.34 9.98
C PRO A 101 -11.30 21.50 10.85
N ARG A 102 -11.73 21.23 12.10
CA ARG A 102 -12.27 22.23 13.03
C ARG A 102 -11.26 22.72 14.07
N SER A 103 -10.01 22.34 13.95
CA SER A 103 -8.99 22.77 14.92
C SER A 103 -8.61 24.22 14.67
N VAL A 104 -8.88 25.09 15.64
CA VAL A 104 -8.46 26.50 15.64
C VAL A 104 -6.93 26.61 15.77
N LEU A 105 -6.32 25.65 16.45
CA LEU A 105 -4.87 25.53 16.60
C LEU A 105 -4.36 24.46 15.63
N LYS A 106 -3.12 24.62 15.15
CA LYS A 106 -2.48 23.57 14.35
C LYS A 106 -2.46 22.27 15.14
N PRO A 107 -3.00 21.15 14.60
CA PRO A 107 -2.99 19.88 15.31
C PRO A 107 -1.54 19.41 15.58
N SER A 108 -1.34 18.77 16.71
CA SER A 108 -0.04 18.17 17.09
C SER A 108 -0.28 16.81 17.75
N PRO A 109 -0.83 15.82 16.97
CA PRO A 109 -1.19 14.53 17.50
C PRO A 109 0.03 13.68 17.84
N ARG A 110 -0.14 12.69 18.73
CA ARG A 110 0.73 11.52 18.75
C ARG A 110 0.32 10.61 17.62
N ILE A 111 1.31 10.08 16.92
CA ILE A 111 1.06 9.23 15.75
C ILE A 111 1.77 7.90 15.94
N ILE A 112 1.06 6.80 15.71
CA ILE A 112 1.65 5.49 15.46
C ILE A 112 1.58 5.22 13.95
N ILE A 113 2.70 4.81 13.34
CA ILE A 113 2.78 4.55 11.90
C ILE A 113 3.22 3.12 11.66
N CYS A 114 2.52 2.42 10.77
CA CYS A 114 2.92 1.11 10.29
C CYS A 114 4.14 1.22 9.38
N VAL A 115 5.07 0.29 9.53
CA VAL A 115 6.28 0.21 8.71
C VAL A 115 6.51 -1.24 8.28
N PRO A 116 7.01 -1.47 7.06
CA PRO A 116 7.39 -2.80 6.62
C PRO A 116 8.38 -3.46 7.58
N CYS A 117 8.19 -4.73 7.87
CA CYS A 117 9.08 -5.46 8.79
C CYS A 117 10.50 -5.59 8.23
N GLY A 118 10.67 -5.50 6.91
CA GLY A 118 11.96 -5.45 6.21
C GLY A 118 12.58 -4.06 6.08
N SER A 119 11.95 -3.00 6.64
CA SER A 119 12.46 -1.63 6.54
C SER A 119 13.78 -1.45 7.30
N THR A 120 14.71 -0.74 6.67
CA THR A 120 16.01 -0.37 7.25
C THR A 120 15.84 0.73 8.30
N GLN A 121 16.87 0.94 9.14
CA GLN A 121 16.87 2.03 10.11
C GLN A 121 16.79 3.42 9.45
N VAL A 122 17.36 3.57 8.26
CA VAL A 122 17.30 4.82 7.48
C VAL A 122 15.88 5.10 7.03
N GLU A 123 15.18 4.08 6.46
CA GLU A 123 13.80 4.16 6.05
C GLU A 123 12.86 4.47 7.22
N ARG A 124 13.03 3.78 8.37
CA ARG A 124 12.28 4.04 9.60
C ARG A 124 12.49 5.46 10.13
N ARG A 125 13.72 5.96 10.06
CA ARG A 125 14.02 7.34 10.42
C ARG A 125 13.35 8.34 9.47
N ALA A 126 13.39 8.10 8.16
CA ALA A 126 12.75 8.95 7.16
C ALA A 126 11.24 9.08 7.41
N ILE A 127 10.54 7.97 7.71
CA ILE A 127 9.11 7.97 8.04
C ILE A 127 8.85 8.79 9.32
N ARG A 128 9.66 8.59 10.36
CA ARG A 128 9.54 9.34 11.62
C ARG A 128 9.73 10.84 11.41
N GLU A 129 10.78 11.25 10.71
CA GLU A 129 11.10 12.66 10.45
C GLU A 129 10.02 13.31 9.58
N SER A 130 9.48 12.60 8.56
CA SER A 130 8.35 13.11 7.75
C SER A 130 7.11 13.38 8.60
N ALA A 131 6.79 12.49 9.54
CA ALA A 131 5.63 12.67 10.41
C ALA A 131 5.83 13.82 11.44
N LEU A 132 7.04 13.96 12.01
CA LEU A 132 7.39 15.09 12.86
C LEU A 132 7.32 16.41 12.09
N GLY A 133 7.87 16.48 10.88
CA GLY A 133 7.79 17.64 9.99
C GLY A 133 6.34 17.99 9.60
N ALA A 134 5.48 16.97 9.45
CA ALA A 134 4.05 17.16 9.21
C ALA A 134 3.28 17.74 10.43
N GLY A 135 3.89 17.74 11.63
CA GLY A 135 3.35 18.38 12.83
C GLY A 135 3.00 17.41 13.96
N ALA A 136 3.39 16.14 13.89
CA ALA A 136 3.24 15.21 14.99
C ALA A 136 4.02 15.68 16.23
N SER A 137 3.47 15.46 17.43
CA SER A 137 4.17 15.71 18.70
C SER A 137 5.12 14.57 19.06
N GLU A 138 4.70 13.35 18.79
CA GLU A 138 5.43 12.11 19.05
C GLU A 138 5.10 11.10 17.96
N VAL A 139 6.08 10.30 17.56
CA VAL A 139 5.90 9.27 16.52
C VAL A 139 6.42 7.94 17.02
N TYR A 140 5.56 6.95 16.97
CA TYR A 140 5.84 5.55 17.26
C TYR A 140 5.74 4.74 15.96
N LEU A 141 6.59 3.72 15.83
CA LEU A 141 6.58 2.83 14.67
C LEU A 141 6.16 1.43 15.11
N ILE A 142 5.30 0.79 14.34
CA ILE A 142 4.87 -0.59 14.52
C ILE A 142 5.07 -1.35 13.21
N GLU A 143 5.48 -2.61 13.27
CA GLU A 143 5.60 -3.45 12.07
C GLU A 143 4.22 -3.81 11.50
N GLU A 144 4.06 -3.71 10.16
CA GLU A 144 2.78 -3.93 9.46
C GLU A 144 2.09 -5.25 9.87
N PRO A 145 2.76 -6.43 9.90
CA PRO A 145 2.08 -7.66 10.28
C PRO A 145 1.59 -7.67 11.72
N MET A 146 2.28 -6.98 12.65
CA MET A 146 1.84 -6.84 14.03
C MET A 146 0.59 -5.94 14.11
N ALA A 147 0.59 -4.83 13.39
CA ALA A 147 -0.57 -3.94 13.34
C ALA A 147 -1.79 -4.63 12.74
N ALA A 148 -1.59 -5.38 11.64
CA ALA A 148 -2.64 -6.17 10.99
C ALA A 148 -3.20 -7.26 11.93
N ALA A 149 -2.35 -7.96 12.66
CA ALA A 149 -2.77 -8.96 13.64
C ALA A 149 -3.64 -8.37 14.76
N ILE A 150 -3.21 -7.20 15.29
CA ILE A 150 -3.98 -6.47 16.32
C ILE A 150 -5.33 -6.02 15.74
N GLY A 151 -5.33 -5.47 14.53
CA GLY A 151 -6.54 -4.99 13.85
C GLY A 151 -7.53 -6.11 13.53
N ALA A 152 -7.04 -7.31 13.22
CA ALA A 152 -7.83 -8.51 12.98
C ALA A 152 -8.29 -9.20 14.29
N GLY A 153 -7.90 -8.69 15.46
CA GLY A 153 -8.27 -9.28 16.75
C GLY A 153 -7.59 -10.62 17.03
N LEU A 154 -6.44 -10.89 16.42
CA LEU A 154 -5.70 -12.13 16.69
C LEU A 154 -5.12 -12.13 18.12
N PRO A 155 -4.96 -13.30 18.74
CA PRO A 155 -4.46 -13.41 20.13
C PRO A 155 -2.93 -13.22 20.17
N VAL A 156 -2.47 -12.01 19.86
CA VAL A 156 -1.03 -11.68 19.72
C VAL A 156 -0.24 -11.84 21.01
N SER A 157 -0.90 -11.70 22.17
CA SER A 157 -0.26 -11.79 23.50
C SER A 157 -0.18 -13.23 24.04
N GLU A 158 -0.83 -14.17 23.40
CA GLU A 158 -0.86 -15.56 23.84
C GLU A 158 0.34 -16.36 23.33
N ALA A 159 0.60 -17.51 23.95
CA ALA A 159 1.63 -18.45 23.52
C ALA A 159 1.31 -19.18 22.20
N SER A 160 0.07 -19.07 21.72
CA SER A 160 -0.34 -19.57 20.41
C SER A 160 0.30 -18.76 19.29
N GLY A 161 0.82 -19.43 18.25
CA GLY A 161 1.34 -18.73 17.06
C GLY A 161 0.22 -18.21 16.17
N SER A 162 0.14 -16.89 15.98
CA SER A 162 -0.73 -16.26 14.98
C SER A 162 0.07 -15.87 13.76
N MET A 163 -0.46 -16.14 12.56
CA MET A 163 0.21 -15.81 11.30
C MET A 163 -0.61 -14.83 10.48
N VAL A 164 0.06 -13.82 9.97
CA VAL A 164 -0.49 -12.82 9.05
C VAL A 164 0.29 -12.84 7.75
N VAL A 165 -0.43 -12.74 6.63
CA VAL A 165 0.11 -12.44 5.31
C VAL A 165 -0.55 -11.16 4.86
N ASP A 166 0.21 -10.10 4.75
CA ASP A 166 -0.22 -8.78 4.32
C ASP A 166 0.27 -8.52 2.90
N ILE A 167 -0.64 -8.25 1.97
CA ILE A 167 -0.34 -7.99 0.56
C ILE A 167 -0.75 -6.57 0.23
N GLY A 168 0.21 -5.65 0.33
CA GLY A 168 0.03 -4.24 0.01
C GLY A 168 0.19 -3.92 -1.48
N GLY A 169 0.24 -2.62 -1.79
CA GLY A 169 0.53 -2.14 -3.15
C GLY A 169 1.98 -2.40 -3.55
N GLY A 170 2.94 -2.09 -2.68
CA GLY A 170 4.38 -2.19 -2.97
C GLY A 170 5.07 -3.39 -2.34
N THR A 171 4.54 -3.94 -1.24
CA THR A 171 5.15 -5.00 -0.45
C THR A 171 4.19 -6.15 -0.18
N THR A 172 4.74 -7.32 0.08
CA THR A 172 4.03 -8.44 0.72
C THR A 172 4.82 -8.86 1.94
N GLU A 173 4.15 -8.92 3.08
CA GLU A 173 4.72 -9.20 4.38
C GLU A 173 4.13 -10.47 4.99
N VAL A 174 4.97 -11.27 5.63
CA VAL A 174 4.56 -12.44 6.40
C VAL A 174 5.09 -12.31 7.81
N GLY A 175 4.20 -12.40 8.80
CA GLY A 175 4.55 -12.36 10.21
C GLY A 175 3.96 -13.53 10.98
N VAL A 176 4.75 -14.17 11.82
CA VAL A 176 4.26 -15.11 12.86
C VAL A 176 4.50 -14.46 14.20
N ILE A 177 3.43 -14.34 14.99
CA ILE A 177 3.38 -13.58 16.24
C ILE A 177 3.04 -14.53 17.37
N SER A 178 3.73 -14.42 18.48
CA SER A 178 3.44 -15.14 19.73
C SER A 178 4.01 -14.36 20.91
N LEU A 179 3.30 -14.35 22.05
CA LEU A 179 3.70 -13.67 23.27
C LEU A 179 4.05 -12.18 23.08
N GLY A 180 3.32 -11.49 22.24
CA GLY A 180 3.52 -10.06 21.95
C GLY A 180 4.74 -9.74 21.07
N GLY A 181 5.44 -10.74 20.54
CA GLY A 181 6.63 -10.59 19.73
C GLY A 181 6.52 -11.22 18.33
N MET A 182 7.33 -10.73 17.40
CA MET A 182 7.49 -11.34 16.06
C MET A 182 8.46 -12.51 16.16
N VAL A 183 7.94 -13.74 16.06
CA VAL A 183 8.75 -14.99 16.08
C VAL A 183 9.42 -15.23 14.72
N TYR A 184 8.70 -14.92 13.65
CA TYR A 184 9.20 -14.98 12.28
C TYR A 184 8.65 -13.80 11.49
N LYS A 185 9.45 -13.25 10.61
CA LYS A 185 9.03 -12.21 9.68
C LYS A 185 9.75 -12.32 8.35
N GLY A 186 9.05 -12.02 7.28
CA GLY A 186 9.56 -11.94 5.93
C GLY A 186 8.88 -10.81 5.17
N SER A 187 9.64 -10.10 4.35
CA SER A 187 9.14 -9.01 3.52
C SER A 187 9.72 -9.13 2.12
N VAL A 188 8.88 -8.94 1.12
CA VAL A 188 9.29 -8.88 -0.29
C VAL A 188 8.69 -7.63 -0.94
N ARG A 189 9.46 -6.95 -1.79
CA ARG A 189 9.03 -5.75 -2.53
C ARG A 189 8.25 -6.14 -3.80
N VAL A 190 7.19 -6.92 -3.58
CA VAL A 190 6.23 -7.34 -4.61
C VAL A 190 4.84 -7.20 -4.01
N GLY A 191 3.97 -6.47 -4.69
CA GLY A 191 2.60 -6.23 -4.29
C GLY A 191 1.72 -5.92 -5.49
N GLY A 192 0.60 -5.28 -5.25
CA GLY A 192 -0.40 -4.96 -6.25
C GLY A 192 0.12 -4.20 -7.47
N ASP A 193 1.08 -3.29 -7.26
CA ASP A 193 1.68 -2.48 -8.34
C ASP A 193 2.49 -3.36 -9.31
N LYS A 194 3.19 -4.39 -8.80
CA LYS A 194 3.89 -5.36 -9.63
C LYS A 194 2.94 -6.25 -10.41
N PHE A 195 1.76 -6.54 -9.86
CA PHE A 195 0.73 -7.27 -10.60
C PHE A 195 0.18 -6.41 -11.74
N ASP A 196 -0.06 -5.12 -11.52
CA ASP A 196 -0.49 -4.20 -12.57
C ASP A 196 0.56 -4.05 -13.67
N GLU A 197 1.83 -3.88 -13.31
CA GLU A 197 2.95 -3.85 -14.26
C GLU A 197 3.02 -5.13 -15.11
N ALA A 198 2.79 -6.27 -14.49
CA ALA A 198 2.78 -7.55 -15.16
C ALA A 198 1.61 -7.66 -16.16
N ILE A 199 0.41 -7.17 -15.81
CA ILE A 199 -0.75 -7.11 -16.72
C ILE A 199 -0.46 -6.20 -17.91
N ILE A 200 0.10 -5.00 -17.68
CA ILE A 200 0.50 -4.08 -18.74
C ILE A 200 1.46 -4.76 -19.72
N ASN A 201 2.50 -5.40 -19.19
CA ASN A 201 3.50 -6.08 -20.00
C ASN A 201 2.91 -7.28 -20.79
N TYR A 202 1.99 -8.03 -20.17
CA TYR A 202 1.29 -9.12 -20.83
C TYR A 202 0.46 -8.63 -22.01
N ILE A 203 -0.36 -7.61 -21.81
CA ILE A 203 -1.22 -7.02 -22.84
C ILE A 203 -0.36 -6.42 -23.97
N ARG A 204 0.72 -5.75 -23.62
CA ARG A 204 1.66 -5.19 -24.60
C ARG A 204 2.26 -6.27 -25.49
N ARG A 205 2.67 -7.41 -24.92
CA ARG A 205 3.34 -8.50 -25.66
C ARG A 205 2.37 -9.34 -26.48
N ASN A 206 1.19 -9.65 -25.94
CA ASN A 206 0.28 -10.63 -26.54
C ASN A 206 -0.80 -10.00 -27.42
N TYR A 207 -1.17 -8.73 -27.14
CA TYR A 207 -2.22 -8.02 -27.85
C TYR A 207 -1.69 -6.84 -28.68
N GLY A 208 -0.40 -6.47 -28.53
CA GLY A 208 0.16 -5.28 -29.18
C GLY A 208 -0.51 -3.96 -28.72
N MET A 209 -1.06 -3.96 -27.52
CA MET A 209 -1.83 -2.84 -26.97
C MET A 209 -1.11 -2.23 -25.79
N LEU A 210 -1.16 -0.90 -25.68
CA LEU A 210 -0.68 -0.16 -24.51
C LEU A 210 -1.87 0.29 -23.68
N ILE A 211 -1.87 -0.10 -22.40
CA ILE A 211 -2.82 0.36 -21.38
C ILE A 211 -2.09 1.11 -20.26
N GLY A 212 -2.82 1.95 -19.53
CA GLY A 212 -2.30 2.63 -18.35
C GLY A 212 -2.47 1.81 -17.06
N GLU A 213 -1.79 2.25 -15.99
CA GLU A 213 -1.87 1.63 -14.65
C GLU A 213 -3.31 1.50 -14.14
N THR A 214 -4.12 2.55 -14.29
CA THR A 214 -5.53 2.55 -13.86
C THR A 214 -6.34 1.45 -14.55
N THR A 215 -6.09 1.21 -15.84
CA THR A 215 -6.74 0.13 -16.59
C THR A 215 -6.26 -1.24 -16.13
N ALA A 216 -4.97 -1.39 -15.86
CA ALA A 216 -4.42 -2.64 -15.34
C ALA A 216 -4.96 -2.96 -13.93
N GLU A 217 -5.05 -1.96 -13.04
CA GLU A 217 -5.66 -2.11 -11.72
C GLU A 217 -7.14 -2.55 -11.83
N LEU A 218 -7.89 -1.98 -12.78
CA LEU A 218 -9.26 -2.37 -13.04
C LEU A 218 -9.36 -3.83 -13.51
N ILE A 219 -8.54 -4.24 -14.48
CA ILE A 219 -8.46 -5.64 -14.96
C ILE A 219 -8.15 -6.58 -13.80
N LYS A 220 -7.17 -6.25 -12.97
CA LYS A 220 -6.79 -7.04 -11.78
C LYS A 220 -7.97 -7.23 -10.84
N LYS A 221 -8.74 -6.17 -10.56
CA LYS A 221 -9.87 -6.21 -9.64
C LYS A 221 -11.07 -6.97 -10.19
N GLU A 222 -11.40 -6.80 -11.46
CA GLU A 222 -12.61 -7.34 -12.07
C GLU A 222 -12.46 -8.81 -12.48
N ILE A 223 -11.34 -9.15 -13.10
CA ILE A 223 -11.14 -10.48 -13.68
C ILE A 223 -9.87 -11.20 -13.20
N GLY A 224 -9.05 -10.55 -12.36
CA GLY A 224 -7.83 -11.18 -11.82
C GLY A 224 -8.16 -12.40 -10.96
N SER A 225 -7.40 -13.48 -11.14
CA SER A 225 -7.54 -14.69 -10.33
C SER A 225 -6.20 -15.36 -10.13
N ALA A 226 -5.91 -15.71 -8.87
CA ALA A 226 -4.75 -16.52 -8.51
C ALA A 226 -5.06 -18.02 -8.38
N PHE A 227 -6.36 -18.38 -8.33
CA PHE A 227 -6.78 -19.77 -8.16
C PHE A 227 -7.09 -20.43 -9.52
N PRO A 228 -6.47 -21.57 -9.85
CA PRO A 228 -6.63 -22.23 -11.15
C PRO A 228 -8.05 -22.67 -11.47
N GLY A 229 -8.90 -22.90 -10.47
CA GLY A 229 -10.29 -23.34 -10.62
C GLY A 229 -11.33 -22.22 -10.68
N SER A 230 -10.92 -20.94 -10.75
CA SER A 230 -11.86 -19.83 -10.85
C SER A 230 -12.59 -19.82 -12.17
N GLU A 231 -13.85 -19.37 -12.15
CA GLU A 231 -14.63 -19.14 -13.36
C GLU A 231 -13.92 -18.19 -14.33
N VAL A 232 -14.07 -18.50 -15.60
CA VAL A 232 -13.54 -17.63 -16.66
C VAL A 232 -14.41 -16.41 -16.78
N ARG A 233 -13.84 -15.23 -16.58
CA ARG A 233 -14.48 -13.93 -16.78
C ARG A 233 -13.84 -13.24 -17.95
N GLU A 234 -14.63 -12.44 -18.64
CA GLU A 234 -14.17 -11.63 -19.77
C GLU A 234 -14.45 -10.15 -19.49
N MET A 235 -13.61 -9.30 -20.04
CA MET A 235 -13.73 -7.86 -19.91
C MET A 235 -13.29 -7.18 -21.20
N GLU A 236 -14.10 -6.22 -21.67
CA GLU A 236 -13.71 -5.33 -22.74
C GLU A 236 -12.81 -4.21 -22.20
N VAL A 237 -11.67 -4.02 -22.83
CA VAL A 237 -10.63 -3.07 -22.42
C VAL A 237 -10.30 -2.16 -23.59
N LYS A 238 -10.08 -0.86 -23.28
CA LYS A 238 -9.59 0.13 -24.26
C LYS A 238 -8.11 0.38 -24.05
N GLY A 239 -7.35 0.34 -25.14
CA GLY A 239 -5.93 0.62 -25.14
C GLY A 239 -5.50 1.28 -26.43
N ARG A 240 -4.25 1.74 -26.49
CA ARG A 240 -3.65 2.29 -27.70
C ARG A 240 -2.97 1.14 -28.48
N ASN A 241 -3.39 0.92 -29.72
CA ASN A 241 -2.73 -0.02 -30.61
C ASN A 241 -1.31 0.49 -30.93
N LEU A 242 -0.30 -0.33 -30.70
CA LEU A 242 1.10 0.07 -30.86
C LEU A 242 1.52 0.20 -32.34
N ALA A 243 0.89 -0.56 -33.25
CA ALA A 243 1.19 -0.51 -34.68
C ALA A 243 0.57 0.71 -35.36
N GLU A 244 -0.69 1.02 -35.01
CA GLU A 244 -1.47 2.08 -35.64
C GLU A 244 -1.47 3.40 -34.85
N GLY A 245 -1.11 3.36 -33.57
CA GLY A 245 -1.08 4.51 -32.69
C GLY A 245 -2.44 5.04 -32.26
N ILE A 246 -3.55 4.40 -32.65
CA ILE A 246 -4.93 4.80 -32.35
C ILE A 246 -5.53 3.99 -31.19
N PRO A 247 -6.53 4.54 -30.48
CA PRO A 247 -7.28 3.78 -29.48
C PRO A 247 -8.10 2.65 -30.13
N ARG A 248 -8.06 1.45 -29.53
CA ARG A 248 -8.90 0.30 -29.91
C ARG A 248 -9.44 -0.40 -28.66
N SER A 249 -10.61 -1.03 -28.81
CA SER A 249 -11.16 -1.97 -27.83
C SER A 249 -10.70 -3.40 -28.16
N PHE A 250 -10.50 -4.20 -27.13
CA PHE A 250 -10.21 -5.64 -27.24
C PHE A 250 -10.73 -6.36 -25.99
N THR A 251 -11.02 -7.64 -26.12
CA THR A 251 -11.48 -8.46 -25.00
C THR A 251 -10.32 -9.24 -24.40
N ILE A 252 -10.24 -9.22 -23.07
CA ILE A 252 -9.30 -10.03 -22.29
C ILE A 252 -10.07 -10.96 -21.37
N SER A 253 -9.63 -12.20 -21.25
CA SER A 253 -10.21 -13.18 -20.32
C SER A 253 -9.36 -13.34 -19.07
N SER A 254 -9.97 -13.83 -18.00
CA SER A 254 -9.25 -14.16 -16.74
C SER A 254 -8.23 -15.29 -16.93
N ILE A 255 -8.35 -16.13 -17.96
CA ILE A 255 -7.33 -17.11 -18.34
C ILE A 255 -6.09 -16.41 -18.87
N SER A 256 -6.27 -15.38 -19.70
CA SER A 256 -5.18 -14.56 -20.22
C SER A 256 -4.55 -13.69 -19.13
N ALA A 257 -5.37 -13.23 -18.17
CA ALA A 257 -4.93 -12.49 -16.99
C ALA A 257 -4.37 -13.39 -15.87
N ARG A 258 -4.47 -14.71 -16.01
CA ARG A 258 -3.66 -15.67 -15.24
C ARG A 258 -2.21 -15.49 -15.64
N MET A 259 -1.60 -14.52 -14.99
CA MET A 259 -0.22 -14.18 -15.28
C MET A 259 0.67 -15.41 -15.24
N PRO A 260 1.68 -15.47 -16.09
CA PRO A 260 2.69 -16.52 -16.05
C PRO A 260 3.57 -16.36 -14.79
N PHE A 261 3.00 -16.61 -13.61
CA PHE A 261 3.76 -17.06 -12.44
C PHE A 261 4.44 -18.41 -12.73
N SER A 262 4.25 -18.94 -13.95
CA SER A 262 4.84 -20.18 -14.43
C SER A 262 6.22 -20.02 -15.08
N SER A 263 6.80 -18.82 -15.14
CA SER A 263 8.23 -18.72 -15.46
C SER A 263 9.05 -18.80 -14.17
N PRO A 264 9.77 -19.92 -13.93
CA PRO A 264 10.55 -20.11 -12.70
C PRO A 264 11.73 -19.17 -12.54
N ARG A 265 11.95 -18.22 -13.45
CA ARG A 265 13.14 -17.37 -13.50
C ARG A 265 12.93 -15.87 -13.31
N SER A 266 11.70 -15.36 -13.26
CA SER A 266 11.48 -13.91 -13.10
C SER A 266 10.60 -13.50 -11.91
N CYS A 267 9.97 -14.45 -11.25
CA CYS A 267 9.35 -14.28 -9.96
C CYS A 267 9.61 -15.53 -9.13
N SER A 268 10.87 -15.79 -8.86
CA SER A 268 11.24 -16.63 -7.73
C SER A 268 10.98 -15.83 -6.44
N ILE A 269 9.74 -15.38 -6.23
CA ILE A 269 9.23 -15.52 -4.88
C ILE A 269 9.33 -17.03 -4.71
N SER A 270 10.40 -17.49 -4.08
CA SER A 270 10.38 -18.77 -3.47
C SER A 270 9.25 -18.70 -2.45
N TRP A 271 8.05 -18.98 -2.90
CA TRP A 271 7.05 -19.57 -2.07
C TRP A 271 7.70 -20.86 -1.62
N SER A 272 8.71 -20.69 -0.77
CA SER A 272 9.39 -21.80 -0.16
C SER A 272 8.32 -22.65 0.48
N ALA A 273 8.57 -23.92 0.61
CA ALA A 273 7.70 -24.87 1.31
C ALA A 273 7.17 -24.36 2.66
N SER A 274 7.72 -23.25 3.19
CA SER A 274 7.27 -22.50 4.36
C SER A 274 5.94 -21.76 4.13
N SER A 275 5.71 -21.09 2.99
CA SER A 275 4.44 -20.41 2.72
C SER A 275 3.32 -21.39 2.32
N MET A 276 3.68 -22.52 1.66
CA MET A 276 2.72 -23.62 1.47
C MET A 276 2.35 -24.32 2.79
N ARG A 277 3.28 -24.44 3.73
CA ARG A 277 2.99 -24.92 5.09
C ARG A 277 2.10 -23.94 5.85
N ALA A 278 2.29 -22.64 5.65
CA ALA A 278 1.48 -21.59 6.25
C ALA A 278 0.03 -21.58 5.75
N SER A 279 -0.20 -21.70 4.42
CA SER A 279 -1.56 -21.79 3.88
C SER A 279 -2.26 -23.11 4.25
N ARG A 280 -1.50 -24.20 4.51
CA ARG A 280 -2.02 -25.46 5.10
C ARG A 280 -2.36 -25.29 6.59
N ALA A 281 -1.58 -24.53 7.36
CA ALA A 281 -1.87 -24.21 8.75
C ALA A 281 -3.11 -23.32 8.88
N MET A 282 -3.29 -22.32 8.01
CA MET A 282 -4.49 -21.48 7.96
C MET A 282 -5.78 -22.27 7.70
N ARG A 283 -5.74 -23.27 6.80
CA ARG A 283 -6.91 -24.17 6.58
C ARG A 283 -7.22 -25.06 7.78
N ARG A 284 -6.23 -25.42 8.58
CA ARG A 284 -6.44 -26.26 9.79
C ARG A 284 -6.98 -25.46 10.98
N THR A 285 -6.61 -24.19 11.13
CA THR A 285 -7.17 -23.32 12.18
C THR A 285 -8.61 -22.89 11.89
N SER A 286 -8.98 -22.72 10.61
CA SER A 286 -10.36 -22.43 10.22
C SER A 286 -11.30 -23.66 10.35
N SER A 287 -10.75 -24.88 10.43
CA SER A 287 -11.51 -26.14 10.64
C SER A 287 -11.53 -26.64 12.09
N GLY A 288 -11.00 -25.87 13.04
CA GLY A 288 -11.08 -26.23 14.48
C GLY A 288 -10.18 -27.39 14.92
N GLU A 289 -9.26 -27.87 14.09
CA GLU A 289 -8.32 -28.93 14.46
C GLU A 289 -7.10 -28.35 15.16
N SER A 290 -6.97 -28.68 16.46
CA SER A 290 -5.79 -28.35 17.26
C SER A 290 -4.54 -29.07 16.74
N ILE A 291 -3.45 -28.34 16.55
CA ILE A 291 -2.15 -28.90 16.20
C ILE A 291 -1.64 -29.73 17.38
N LYS A 292 -1.76 -31.05 17.32
CA LYS A 292 -1.00 -31.92 18.21
C LYS A 292 0.49 -31.82 17.84
N LYS A 293 1.32 -31.39 18.80
CA LYS A 293 2.77 -31.45 18.74
C LYS A 293 3.18 -32.93 18.53
N SER A 294 3.85 -33.20 17.40
CA SER A 294 4.72 -34.36 17.31
C SER A 294 6.14 -33.85 17.52
N ALA A 295 6.80 -34.49 18.49
CA ALA A 295 8.19 -34.28 18.91
C ALA A 295 9.19 -34.46 17.75
#